data_0e2aa671c0c9caee074ec209aa2bad71
#
_entry.id   0e2aa671c0c9caee074ec209aa2bad71
#
_cell.length_a   1.000
_cell.length_b   1.000
_cell.length_c   1.000
_cell.angle_alpha   90.00
_cell.angle_beta   90.00
_cell.angle_gamma   90.00
#
_symmetry.space_group_name_H-M   'P 1'
#
loop_
_entity.id
_entity.type
_entity.pdbx_description
1 polymer ?
#
loop_
_entity_poly.entity_id
_entity_poly.type
_entity_poly.pdbx_seq_one_letter_code
_entity_poly.pdbx_strand_id
1 'polypeptide(L)'
;MQIICKNVSLGYDSHVVSENIDFAVAPGDYLCIVGENGAGKSTLMKALLGLHPPLSGKIEFSDGLKQNEIGYLPQQNSFQRDFPASVQEVVISGCLNRCGLRPFYRRAEQEMARTNMEKLGIWPLRERCYRELSGGQQQRVLLARALCATRKLLLLDEPVSGLDPSATAEMYAIIRRLNKEEGITVLMISHDIFAATREADHILHLARRPLFFGSTEDYRKSDVGKAFLRMEKGERA
;
A
#
# COMPACT_ATOMS: atom_id res chain seq x y z
N MET A 1 1.84 -11.82 -15.22
CA MET A 1 2.00 -11.48 -13.78
C MET A 1 2.75 -10.17 -13.69
N GLN A 2 2.33 -9.26 -12.81
CA GLN A 2 2.98 -7.95 -12.67
C GLN A 2 4.12 -7.97 -11.64
N ILE A 3 3.96 -8.75 -10.58
CA ILE A 3 4.99 -9.02 -9.56
C ILE A 3 5.08 -10.52 -9.36
N ILE A 4 6.31 -11.03 -9.23
CA ILE A 4 6.58 -12.43 -8.88
C ILE A 4 7.67 -12.45 -7.83
N CYS A 5 7.37 -13.00 -6.66
CA CYS A 5 8.35 -13.32 -5.62
C CYS A 5 8.64 -14.81 -5.65
N LYS A 6 9.93 -15.19 -5.72
CA LYS A 6 10.38 -16.58 -5.78
C LYS A 6 11.37 -16.85 -4.66
N ASN A 7 10.96 -17.66 -3.71
CA ASN A 7 11.77 -18.11 -2.57
C ASN A 7 12.48 -16.95 -1.84
N VAL A 8 11.75 -15.86 -1.62
CA VAL A 8 12.30 -14.62 -1.06
C VAL A 8 12.48 -14.76 0.44
N SER A 9 13.69 -14.44 0.93
CA SER A 9 13.98 -14.30 2.36
C SER A 9 14.32 -12.86 2.69
N LEU A 10 13.73 -12.37 3.77
CA LEU A 10 13.82 -10.98 4.22
C LEU A 10 14.47 -10.90 5.59
N GLY A 11 15.25 -9.86 5.83
CA GLY A 11 15.89 -9.65 7.13
C GLY A 11 16.84 -8.48 7.09
N TYR A 12 17.52 -8.25 8.21
CA TYR A 12 18.55 -7.23 8.37
C TYR A 12 19.82 -7.90 8.86
N ASP A 13 20.95 -7.59 8.24
CA ASP A 13 22.26 -8.19 8.50
C ASP A 13 22.18 -9.73 8.45
N SER A 14 22.36 -10.41 9.59
CA SER A 14 22.26 -11.88 9.71
C SER A 14 20.91 -12.38 10.26
N HIS A 15 20.00 -11.47 10.61
CA HIS A 15 18.71 -11.82 11.19
C HIS A 15 17.61 -11.98 10.14
N VAL A 16 17.20 -13.23 9.89
CA VAL A 16 16.08 -13.55 8.99
C VAL A 16 14.76 -13.25 9.72
N VAL A 17 13.96 -12.33 9.16
CA VAL A 17 12.63 -11.95 9.66
C VAL A 17 11.56 -12.84 9.04
N SER A 18 11.64 -13.07 7.73
CA SER A 18 10.74 -13.96 7.00
C SER A 18 11.48 -14.66 5.88
N GLU A 19 11.12 -15.90 5.60
CA GLU A 19 11.79 -16.77 4.63
C GLU A 19 10.79 -17.55 3.76
N ASN A 20 11.25 -18.01 2.60
CA ASN A 20 10.46 -18.81 1.67
C ASN A 20 9.15 -18.13 1.24
N ILE A 21 9.23 -16.84 0.92
CA ILE A 21 8.08 -16.08 0.45
C ILE A 21 7.91 -16.31 -1.05
N ASP A 22 6.82 -16.99 -1.42
CA ASP A 22 6.42 -17.24 -2.80
C ASP A 22 5.02 -16.68 -3.03
N PHE A 23 4.89 -15.75 -3.96
CA PHE A 23 3.59 -15.26 -4.43
C PHE A 23 3.70 -14.57 -5.79
N ALA A 24 2.59 -14.45 -6.46
CA ALA A 24 2.48 -13.73 -7.72
C ALA A 24 1.22 -12.86 -7.74
N VAL A 25 1.32 -11.69 -8.36
CA VAL A 25 0.22 -10.71 -8.48
C VAL A 25 0.03 -10.38 -9.95
N ALA A 26 -1.20 -10.48 -10.44
CA ALA A 26 -1.55 -10.07 -11.79
C ALA A 26 -1.91 -8.57 -11.86
N PRO A 27 -1.86 -7.94 -13.05
CA PRO A 27 -2.40 -6.59 -13.21
C PRO A 27 -3.88 -6.52 -12.78
N GLY A 28 -4.22 -5.53 -11.97
CA GLY A 28 -5.57 -5.31 -11.46
C GLY A 28 -5.93 -6.13 -10.21
N ASP A 29 -5.06 -7.02 -9.73
CA ASP A 29 -5.29 -7.74 -8.48
C ASP A 29 -5.28 -6.80 -7.27
N TYR A 30 -6.07 -7.17 -6.26
CA TYR A 30 -5.98 -6.59 -4.93
C TYR A 30 -5.48 -7.65 -3.95
N LEU A 31 -4.18 -7.56 -3.59
CA LEU A 31 -3.55 -8.42 -2.59
C LEU A 31 -3.50 -7.72 -1.24
N CYS A 32 -4.02 -8.36 -0.19
CA CYS A 32 -3.82 -7.91 1.18
C CYS A 32 -2.79 -8.79 1.89
N ILE A 33 -1.80 -8.14 2.52
CA ILE A 33 -0.74 -8.77 3.31
C ILE A 33 -1.11 -8.61 4.77
N VAL A 34 -1.39 -9.72 5.43
CA VAL A 34 -1.76 -9.78 6.85
C VAL A 34 -0.73 -10.56 7.65
N GLY A 35 -0.79 -10.49 8.96
CA GLY A 35 0.09 -11.23 9.88
C GLY A 35 0.45 -10.41 11.11
N GLU A 36 1.07 -11.03 12.09
CA GLU A 36 1.46 -10.43 13.36
C GLU A 36 2.51 -9.33 13.20
N ASN A 37 2.68 -8.52 14.25
CA ASN A 37 3.77 -7.55 14.32
C ASN A 37 5.12 -8.28 14.29
N GLY A 38 6.07 -7.75 13.50
CA GLY A 38 7.37 -8.39 13.32
C GLY A 38 7.40 -9.51 12.26
N ALA A 39 6.30 -9.89 11.64
CA ALA A 39 6.23 -10.91 10.59
C ALA A 39 6.95 -10.54 9.28
N GLY A 40 7.51 -9.33 9.15
CA GLY A 40 8.25 -8.91 7.96
C GLY A 40 7.42 -8.18 6.90
N LYS A 41 6.16 -7.81 7.19
CA LYS A 41 5.28 -7.12 6.24
C LYS A 41 5.90 -5.83 5.68
N SER A 42 6.33 -4.92 6.55
CA SER A 42 6.97 -3.66 6.13
C SER A 42 8.36 -3.89 5.51
N THR A 43 9.06 -4.97 5.88
CA THR A 43 10.32 -5.36 5.23
C THR A 43 10.06 -5.84 3.81
N LEU A 44 8.98 -6.61 3.58
CA LEU A 44 8.53 -6.99 2.24
C LEU A 44 8.19 -5.77 1.38
N MET A 45 7.47 -4.79 1.94
CA MET A 45 7.18 -3.53 1.23
C MET A 45 8.47 -2.80 0.84
N LYS A 46 9.45 -2.70 1.74
CA LYS A 46 10.75 -2.08 1.44
C LYS A 46 11.51 -2.85 0.35
N ALA A 47 11.43 -4.18 0.35
CA ALA A 47 12.04 -5.00 -0.69
C ALA A 47 11.37 -4.79 -2.06
N LEU A 48 10.04 -4.72 -2.11
CA LEU A 48 9.29 -4.40 -3.33
C LEU A 48 9.61 -2.99 -3.86
N LEU A 49 9.86 -2.04 -2.98
CA LEU A 49 10.27 -0.67 -3.34
C LEU A 49 11.76 -0.56 -3.73
N GLY A 50 12.55 -1.64 -3.56
CA GLY A 50 14.00 -1.62 -3.78
C GLY A 50 14.78 -0.81 -2.74
N LEU A 51 14.16 -0.49 -1.63
CA LEU A 51 14.79 0.23 -0.52
C LEU A 51 15.65 -0.69 0.34
N HIS A 52 15.39 -1.99 0.29
CA HIS A 52 16.12 -3.01 1.01
C HIS A 52 16.13 -4.31 0.19
N PRO A 53 17.30 -4.81 -0.27
CA PRO A 53 17.34 -6.03 -1.07
C PRO A 53 16.97 -7.24 -0.21
N PRO A 54 16.34 -8.28 -0.79
CA PRO A 54 16.14 -9.54 -0.10
C PRO A 54 17.47 -10.22 0.21
N LEU A 55 17.52 -10.98 1.30
CA LEU A 55 18.69 -11.78 1.69
C LEU A 55 18.94 -12.93 0.71
N SER A 56 17.85 -13.51 0.17
CA SER A 56 17.90 -14.55 -0.86
C SER A 56 16.60 -14.55 -1.66
N GLY A 57 16.57 -15.32 -2.75
CA GLY A 57 15.43 -15.35 -3.66
C GLY A 57 15.41 -14.19 -4.63
N LYS A 58 14.29 -14.02 -5.33
CA LYS A 58 14.17 -13.04 -6.41
C LYS A 58 12.80 -12.39 -6.44
N ILE A 59 12.78 -11.06 -6.63
CA ILE A 59 11.59 -10.27 -6.89
C ILE A 59 11.67 -9.81 -8.35
N GLU A 60 10.70 -10.20 -9.15
CA GLU A 60 10.61 -9.86 -10.57
C GLU A 60 9.42 -8.95 -10.83
N PHE A 61 9.65 -7.90 -11.61
CA PHE A 61 8.61 -7.00 -12.12
C PHE A 61 8.45 -7.21 -13.62
N SER A 62 7.24 -7.28 -14.10
CA SER A 62 6.92 -7.47 -15.53
C SER A 62 5.77 -6.57 -15.97
N ASP A 63 5.26 -6.78 -17.17
CA ASP A 63 4.19 -5.97 -17.77
C ASP A 63 4.53 -4.48 -17.85
N GLY A 64 5.82 -4.17 -18.06
CA GLY A 64 6.32 -2.80 -18.18
C GLY A 64 6.23 -1.99 -16.89
N LEU A 65 6.11 -2.63 -15.73
CA LEU A 65 6.22 -1.99 -14.43
C LEU A 65 7.68 -1.77 -14.08
N LYS A 66 8.06 -0.53 -13.85
CA LYS A 66 9.38 -0.17 -13.29
C LYS A 66 9.23 0.14 -11.81
N GLN A 67 10.24 -0.22 -11.03
CA GLN A 67 10.24 -0.02 -9.58
C GLN A 67 10.02 1.43 -9.15
N ASN A 68 10.54 2.39 -9.91
CA ASN A 68 10.32 3.82 -9.68
C ASN A 68 8.94 4.34 -10.13
N GLU A 69 8.10 3.48 -10.71
CA GLU A 69 6.71 3.78 -11.09
C GLU A 69 5.71 3.19 -10.09
N ILE A 70 6.17 2.71 -8.94
CA ILE A 70 5.31 2.21 -7.85
C ILE A 70 4.87 3.41 -7.01
N GLY A 71 3.55 3.53 -6.80
CA GLY A 71 3.00 4.49 -5.86
C GLY A 71 3.03 3.93 -4.44
N TYR A 72 3.64 4.65 -3.52
CA TYR A 72 3.76 4.20 -2.14
C TYR A 72 3.09 5.16 -1.17
N LEU A 73 2.18 4.62 -0.36
CA LEU A 73 1.61 5.28 0.79
C LEU A 73 2.20 4.63 2.05
N PRO A 74 3.12 5.32 2.75
CA PRO A 74 3.74 4.79 3.96
C PRO A 74 2.79 4.84 5.16
N GLN A 75 3.05 3.99 6.14
CA GLN A 75 2.46 4.13 7.47
C GLN A 75 2.81 5.51 8.03
N GLN A 76 1.80 6.27 8.46
CA GLN A 76 2.02 7.61 9.02
C GLN A 76 2.64 7.53 10.41
N ASN A 77 3.72 8.25 10.60
CA ASN A 77 4.27 8.56 11.93
C ASN A 77 3.96 10.01 12.34
N SER A 78 4.14 10.34 13.62
CA SER A 78 3.85 11.66 14.18
C SER A 78 4.60 12.81 13.46
N PHE A 79 5.85 12.59 13.08
CA PHE A 79 6.67 13.60 12.39
C PHE A 79 6.14 13.96 10.99
N GLN A 80 5.54 13.00 10.30
CA GLN A 80 4.97 13.25 8.96
C GLN A 80 3.69 14.07 9.03
N ARG A 81 2.95 13.99 10.14
CA ARG A 81 1.70 14.76 10.34
C ARG A 81 1.94 16.27 10.48
N ASP A 82 3.11 16.66 10.98
CA ASP A 82 3.45 18.07 11.24
C ASP A 82 4.19 18.76 10.07
N PHE A 83 4.19 18.17 8.89
CA PHE A 83 4.93 18.67 7.75
C PHE A 83 4.37 20.05 7.28
N PRO A 84 5.19 21.13 7.27
CA PRO A 84 4.73 22.49 7.02
C PRO A 84 4.71 22.83 5.52
N ALA A 85 3.99 22.05 4.71
CA ALA A 85 3.81 22.29 3.29
C ALA A 85 2.33 22.34 2.94
N SER A 86 1.98 23.01 1.84
CA SER A 86 0.63 22.98 1.30
C SER A 86 0.27 21.58 0.76
N VAL A 87 -1.02 21.28 0.73
CA VAL A 87 -1.53 20.06 0.12
C VAL A 87 -1.01 19.87 -1.31
N GLN A 88 -1.02 20.96 -2.09
CA GLN A 88 -0.55 20.93 -3.48
C GLN A 88 0.93 20.55 -3.57
N GLU A 89 1.79 21.11 -2.72
CA GLU A 89 3.22 20.79 -2.68
C GLU A 89 3.46 19.34 -2.31
N VAL A 90 2.72 18.80 -1.32
CA VAL A 90 2.81 17.39 -0.95
C VAL A 90 2.39 16.50 -2.10
N VAL A 91 1.26 16.77 -2.76
CA VAL A 91 0.74 15.92 -3.84
C VAL A 91 1.67 15.95 -5.06
N ILE A 92 2.11 17.11 -5.52
CA ILE A 92 2.94 17.24 -6.72
C ILE A 92 4.33 16.61 -6.52
N SER A 93 4.82 16.51 -5.27
CA SER A 93 6.07 15.82 -4.96
C SER A 93 6.06 14.34 -5.41
N GLY A 94 4.89 13.73 -5.55
CA GLY A 94 4.73 12.40 -6.11
C GLY A 94 5.17 12.27 -7.58
N CYS A 95 5.28 13.38 -8.31
CA CYS A 95 5.75 13.41 -9.69
C CYS A 95 7.28 13.44 -9.83
N LEU A 96 8.06 13.47 -8.73
CA LEU A 96 9.53 13.59 -8.78
C LEU A 96 10.20 12.47 -9.60
N ASN A 97 9.65 11.26 -9.59
CA ASN A 97 10.13 10.14 -10.39
C ASN A 97 10.12 10.43 -11.93
N ARG A 98 9.34 11.42 -12.37
CA ARG A 98 9.18 11.84 -13.77
C ARG A 98 9.99 13.07 -14.12
N CYS A 99 10.48 13.81 -13.12
CA CYS A 99 11.19 15.06 -13.33
C CYS A 99 12.63 14.86 -13.83
N GLY A 100 13.27 13.73 -13.54
CA GLY A 100 14.69 13.52 -13.83
C GLY A 100 15.52 14.60 -13.12
N LEU A 101 16.39 15.31 -13.86
CA LEU A 101 17.22 16.40 -13.33
C LEU A 101 16.57 17.78 -13.44
N ARG A 102 15.29 17.88 -13.79
CA ARG A 102 14.61 19.17 -13.95
C ARG A 102 14.25 19.77 -12.58
N PRO A 103 14.54 21.06 -12.35
CA PRO A 103 14.23 21.69 -11.08
C PRO A 103 12.75 22.13 -10.94
N PHE A 104 11.97 22.12 -12.03
CA PHE A 104 10.58 22.58 -12.06
C PHE A 104 9.65 21.52 -12.64
N TYR A 105 8.41 21.48 -12.11
CA TYR A 105 7.32 20.67 -12.63
C TYR A 105 6.77 21.28 -13.94
N ARG A 106 6.51 20.44 -14.92
CA ARG A 106 5.83 20.85 -16.17
C ARG A 106 4.32 20.93 -15.94
N ARG A 107 3.62 21.52 -16.90
CA ARG A 107 2.15 21.60 -16.88
C ARG A 107 1.50 20.22 -16.76
N ALA A 108 2.07 19.20 -17.36
CA ALA A 108 1.56 17.81 -17.29
C ALA A 108 1.59 17.24 -15.87
N GLU A 109 2.66 17.48 -15.09
CA GLU A 109 2.74 17.05 -13.69
C GLU A 109 1.78 17.85 -12.80
N GLN A 110 1.62 19.16 -13.05
CA GLN A 110 0.67 20.01 -12.35
C GLN A 110 -0.78 19.56 -12.59
N GLU A 111 -1.14 19.26 -13.83
CA GLU A 111 -2.47 18.78 -14.21
C GLU A 111 -2.74 17.38 -13.62
N MET A 112 -1.73 16.49 -13.60
CA MET A 112 -1.84 15.19 -12.94
C MET A 112 -2.10 15.32 -11.44
N ALA A 113 -1.37 16.22 -10.76
CA ALA A 113 -1.57 16.47 -9.34
C ALA A 113 -2.98 17.02 -9.08
N ARG A 114 -3.44 17.98 -9.90
CA ARG A 114 -4.80 18.53 -9.84
C ARG A 114 -5.86 17.44 -10.02
N THR A 115 -5.77 16.65 -11.08
CA THR A 115 -6.72 15.57 -11.35
C THR A 115 -6.81 14.57 -10.20
N ASN A 116 -5.66 14.19 -9.60
CA ASN A 116 -5.66 13.27 -8.46
C ASN A 116 -6.25 13.94 -7.20
N MET A 117 -6.02 15.23 -6.97
CA MET A 117 -6.67 15.96 -5.86
C MET A 117 -8.19 16.06 -6.06
N GLU A 118 -8.67 16.36 -7.27
CA GLU A 118 -10.08 16.38 -7.60
C GLU A 118 -10.73 15.02 -7.41
N LYS A 119 -10.10 13.95 -7.92
CA LYS A 119 -10.52 12.55 -7.76
C LYS A 119 -10.71 12.13 -6.30
N LEU A 120 -9.85 12.61 -5.42
CA LEU A 120 -9.88 12.28 -3.98
C LEU A 120 -10.64 13.32 -3.13
N GLY A 121 -11.28 14.31 -3.77
CA GLY A 121 -12.09 15.32 -3.10
C GLY A 121 -11.31 16.31 -2.22
N ILE A 122 -10.01 16.48 -2.49
CA ILE A 122 -9.12 17.35 -1.70
C ILE A 122 -8.66 18.61 -2.46
N TRP A 123 -9.10 18.83 -3.69
CA TRP A 123 -8.78 20.02 -4.46
C TRP A 123 -9.13 21.34 -3.75
N PRO A 124 -10.29 21.46 -3.04
CA PRO A 124 -10.60 22.67 -2.29
C PRO A 124 -9.61 22.99 -1.16
N LEU A 125 -8.83 22.00 -0.73
CA LEU A 125 -7.86 22.11 0.36
C LEU A 125 -6.42 22.39 -0.14
N ARG A 126 -6.19 22.53 -1.45
CA ARG A 126 -4.86 22.56 -2.08
C ARG A 126 -3.87 23.59 -1.50
N GLU A 127 -4.38 24.72 -1.03
CA GLU A 127 -3.58 25.81 -0.46
C GLU A 127 -3.43 25.71 1.07
N ARG A 128 -4.20 24.81 1.72
CA ARG A 128 -4.10 24.62 3.17
C ARG A 128 -2.81 23.92 3.55
N CYS A 129 -2.31 24.21 4.75
CA CYS A 129 -1.17 23.51 5.30
C CYS A 129 -1.56 22.06 5.64
N TYR A 130 -0.73 21.10 5.25
CA TYR A 130 -0.98 19.66 5.45
C TYR A 130 -1.23 19.30 6.92
N ARG A 131 -0.48 19.90 7.86
CA ARG A 131 -0.64 19.66 9.31
C ARG A 131 -1.99 20.10 9.88
N GLU A 132 -2.72 20.97 9.19
CA GLU A 132 -4.03 21.48 9.64
C GLU A 132 -5.19 20.57 9.22
N LEU A 133 -4.91 19.52 8.49
CA LEU A 133 -5.90 18.60 7.98
C LEU A 133 -6.27 17.54 9.01
N SER A 134 -7.51 17.02 8.94
CA SER A 134 -7.90 15.81 9.67
C SER A 134 -7.11 14.59 9.19
N GLY A 135 -7.00 13.55 10.01
CA GLY A 135 -6.28 12.32 9.66
C GLY A 135 -6.75 11.72 8.33
N GLY A 136 -8.06 11.65 8.09
CA GLY A 136 -8.61 11.15 6.82
C GLY A 136 -8.27 12.04 5.62
N GLN A 137 -8.25 13.37 5.81
CA GLN A 137 -7.80 14.30 4.77
C GLN A 137 -6.30 14.13 4.47
N GLN A 138 -5.47 13.99 5.50
CA GLN A 138 -4.03 13.73 5.36
C GLN A 138 -3.77 12.42 4.58
N GLN A 139 -4.50 11.34 4.90
CA GLN A 139 -4.38 10.08 4.17
C GLN A 139 -4.77 10.21 2.69
N ARG A 140 -5.84 10.96 2.37
CA ARG A 140 -6.20 11.24 0.97
C ARG A 140 -5.12 12.05 0.24
N VAL A 141 -4.45 12.99 0.92
CA VAL A 141 -3.31 13.74 0.35
C VAL A 141 -2.15 12.80 0.02
N LEU A 142 -1.79 11.90 0.94
CA LEU A 142 -0.73 10.92 0.70
C LEU A 142 -1.10 9.93 -0.42
N LEU A 143 -2.37 9.51 -0.50
CA LEU A 143 -2.85 8.68 -1.59
C LEU A 143 -2.80 9.42 -2.94
N ALA A 144 -3.19 10.72 -2.98
CA ALA A 144 -3.05 11.54 -4.17
C ALA A 144 -1.59 11.66 -4.63
N ARG A 145 -0.67 11.84 -3.68
CA ARG A 145 0.78 11.83 -3.92
C ARG A 145 1.24 10.51 -4.53
N ALA A 146 0.80 9.37 -3.97
CA ALA A 146 1.13 8.05 -4.48
C ALA A 146 0.61 7.85 -5.92
N LEU A 147 -0.61 8.32 -6.23
CA LEU A 147 -1.19 8.28 -7.57
C LEU A 147 -0.45 9.15 -8.58
N CYS A 148 0.26 10.20 -8.17
CA CYS A 148 1.13 10.98 -9.04
C CYS A 148 2.38 10.17 -9.48
N ALA A 149 2.83 9.21 -8.67
CA ALA A 149 3.97 8.36 -9.01
C ALA A 149 3.59 7.23 -9.98
N THR A 150 2.35 6.72 -9.91
CA THR A 150 1.93 5.51 -10.63
C THR A 150 0.54 5.62 -11.27
N ARG A 151 0.33 4.75 -12.28
CA ARG A 151 -0.99 4.36 -12.78
C ARG A 151 -1.18 2.84 -12.82
N LYS A 152 -0.23 2.08 -12.26
CA LYS A 152 -0.18 0.61 -12.40
C LYS A 152 -0.27 -0.11 -11.07
N LEU A 153 0.50 0.35 -10.06
CA LEU A 153 0.66 -0.36 -8.80
C LEU A 153 0.72 0.60 -7.62
N LEU A 154 -0.13 0.37 -6.62
CA LEU A 154 -0.10 1.03 -5.32
C LEU A 154 0.36 0.04 -4.23
N LEU A 155 1.34 0.45 -3.45
CA LEU A 155 1.72 -0.18 -2.19
C LEU A 155 1.20 0.68 -1.05
N LEU A 156 0.32 0.13 -0.21
CA LEU A 156 -0.36 0.83 0.89
C LEU A 156 0.03 0.17 2.22
N ASP A 157 0.75 0.91 3.06
CA ASP A 157 1.18 0.41 4.37
C ASP A 157 0.24 0.96 5.46
N GLU A 158 -0.71 0.15 5.90
CA GLU A 158 -1.75 0.48 6.89
C GLU A 158 -2.50 1.80 6.60
N PRO A 159 -3.12 1.94 5.42
CA PRO A 159 -3.69 3.22 4.97
C PRO A 159 -4.83 3.76 5.82
N VAL A 160 -5.40 2.94 6.69
CA VAL A 160 -6.55 3.31 7.55
C VAL A 160 -6.20 3.38 9.03
N SER A 161 -4.92 3.15 9.38
CA SER A 161 -4.48 3.16 10.78
C SER A 161 -4.71 4.52 11.44
N GLY A 162 -5.38 4.51 12.60
CA GLY A 162 -5.68 5.72 13.38
C GLY A 162 -6.76 6.63 12.76
N LEU A 163 -7.53 6.16 11.80
CA LEU A 163 -8.71 6.86 11.28
C LEU A 163 -9.97 6.48 12.08
N ASP A 164 -10.92 7.41 12.14
CA ASP A 164 -12.26 7.11 12.61
C ASP A 164 -13.01 6.16 11.65
N PRO A 165 -14.12 5.53 12.09
CA PRO A 165 -14.84 4.55 11.25
C PRO A 165 -15.36 5.11 9.93
N SER A 166 -15.78 6.40 9.88
CA SER A 166 -16.28 7.04 8.66
C SER A 166 -15.14 7.23 7.66
N ALA A 167 -14.03 7.83 8.09
CA ALA A 167 -12.85 8.03 7.26
C ALA A 167 -12.24 6.70 6.78
N THR A 168 -12.29 5.66 7.62
CA THR A 168 -11.88 4.28 7.25
C THR A 168 -12.73 3.73 6.11
N ALA A 169 -14.06 3.82 6.23
CA ALA A 169 -14.98 3.33 5.19
C ALA A 169 -14.79 4.09 3.86
N GLU A 170 -14.64 5.41 3.92
CA GLU A 170 -14.36 6.24 2.75
C GLU A 170 -13.03 5.87 2.08
N MET A 171 -11.97 5.63 2.87
CA MET A 171 -10.66 5.24 2.33
C MET A 171 -10.73 3.89 1.60
N TYR A 172 -11.39 2.88 2.19
CA TYR A 172 -11.60 1.59 1.52
C TYR A 172 -12.43 1.75 0.23
N ALA A 173 -13.47 2.58 0.23
CA ALA A 173 -14.26 2.84 -0.97
C ALA A 173 -13.43 3.49 -2.08
N ILE A 174 -12.54 4.42 -1.74
CA ILE A 174 -11.60 5.05 -2.68
C ILE A 174 -10.64 3.98 -3.24
N ILE A 175 -9.99 3.19 -2.39
CA ILE A 175 -9.03 2.15 -2.82
C ILE A 175 -9.71 1.14 -3.73
N ARG A 176 -10.93 0.70 -3.38
CA ARG A 176 -11.73 -0.23 -4.20
C ARG A 176 -12.04 0.36 -5.58
N ARG A 177 -12.46 1.63 -5.64
CA ARG A 177 -12.71 2.32 -6.91
C ARG A 177 -11.46 2.37 -7.78
N LEU A 178 -10.31 2.74 -7.23
CA LEU A 178 -9.03 2.77 -7.95
C LEU A 178 -8.66 1.39 -8.50
N ASN A 179 -8.91 0.33 -7.73
CA ASN A 179 -8.64 -1.03 -8.17
C ASN A 179 -9.65 -1.51 -9.24
N LYS A 180 -10.96 -1.47 -8.94
CA LYS A 180 -11.99 -2.11 -9.79
C LYS A 180 -12.35 -1.29 -11.02
N GLU A 181 -12.35 0.06 -10.94
CA GLU A 181 -12.76 0.92 -12.05
C GLU A 181 -11.58 1.42 -12.87
N GLU A 182 -10.41 1.63 -12.24
CA GLU A 182 -9.21 2.14 -12.93
C GLU A 182 -8.17 1.05 -13.21
N GLY A 183 -8.40 -0.19 -12.75
CA GLY A 183 -7.51 -1.33 -12.98
C GLY A 183 -6.16 -1.23 -12.29
N ILE A 184 -6.02 -0.37 -11.28
CA ILE A 184 -4.77 -0.23 -10.53
C ILE A 184 -4.59 -1.45 -9.63
N THR A 185 -3.43 -2.11 -9.75
CA THR A 185 -3.04 -3.19 -8.83
C THR A 185 -2.77 -2.62 -7.45
N VAL A 186 -3.29 -3.27 -6.41
CA VAL A 186 -3.14 -2.84 -5.02
C VAL A 186 -2.47 -3.94 -4.20
N LEU A 187 -1.38 -3.60 -3.52
CA LEU A 187 -0.83 -4.40 -2.43
C LEU A 187 -0.98 -3.58 -1.15
N MET A 188 -1.73 -4.10 -0.20
CA MET A 188 -2.03 -3.40 1.06
C MET A 188 -1.60 -4.25 2.26
N ILE A 189 -0.87 -3.64 3.19
CA ILE A 189 -0.71 -4.19 4.54
C ILE A 189 -1.91 -3.77 5.37
N SER A 190 -2.52 -4.74 6.06
CA SER A 190 -3.60 -4.50 7.02
C SER A 190 -3.42 -5.36 8.26
N HIS A 191 -3.78 -4.79 9.41
CA HIS A 191 -3.94 -5.53 10.66
C HIS A 191 -5.39 -6.02 10.84
N ASP A 192 -6.35 -5.41 10.14
CA ASP A 192 -7.75 -5.80 10.16
C ASP A 192 -8.01 -6.90 9.11
N ILE A 193 -8.07 -8.16 9.57
CA ILE A 193 -8.30 -9.33 8.71
C ILE A 193 -9.74 -9.36 8.18
N PHE A 194 -10.71 -8.84 8.91
CA PHE A 194 -12.08 -8.74 8.43
C PHE A 194 -12.18 -7.79 7.23
N ALA A 195 -11.59 -6.60 7.35
CA ALA A 195 -11.53 -5.68 6.23
C ALA A 195 -10.73 -6.28 5.07
N ALA A 196 -9.57 -6.90 5.34
CA ALA A 196 -8.76 -7.56 4.32
C ALA A 196 -9.57 -8.59 3.54
N THR A 197 -10.30 -9.48 4.24
CA THR A 197 -11.10 -10.53 3.57
C THR A 197 -12.35 -10.00 2.87
N ARG A 198 -12.80 -8.78 3.15
CA ARG A 198 -13.92 -8.14 2.46
C ARG A 198 -13.48 -7.41 1.20
N GLU A 199 -12.30 -6.80 1.22
CA GLU A 199 -11.85 -5.86 0.21
C GLU A 199 -10.95 -6.51 -0.84
N ALA A 200 -10.10 -7.47 -0.45
CA ALA A 200 -9.06 -8.03 -1.31
C ALA A 200 -9.52 -9.27 -2.11
N ASP A 201 -8.91 -9.46 -3.27
CA ASP A 201 -9.08 -10.67 -4.09
C ASP A 201 -8.22 -11.82 -3.55
N HIS A 202 -7.02 -11.48 -3.06
CA HIS A 202 -6.03 -12.43 -2.56
C HIS A 202 -5.50 -12.02 -1.19
N ILE A 203 -5.12 -13.02 -0.38
CA ILE A 203 -4.49 -12.83 0.93
C ILE A 203 -3.12 -13.51 0.93
N LEU A 204 -2.11 -12.77 1.39
CA LEU A 204 -0.82 -13.29 1.83
C LEU A 204 -0.76 -13.18 3.35
N HIS A 205 -0.88 -14.32 4.06
CA HIS A 205 -0.70 -14.34 5.51
C HIS A 205 0.76 -14.61 5.83
N LEU A 206 1.46 -13.56 6.25
CA LEU A 206 2.89 -13.60 6.51
C LEU A 206 3.17 -13.86 7.99
N ALA A 207 4.07 -14.79 8.23
CA ALA A 207 4.73 -15.04 9.50
C ALA A 207 6.25 -15.19 9.21
N ARG A 208 7.00 -15.86 10.06
CA ARG A 208 8.38 -16.21 9.72
C ARG A 208 8.48 -16.99 8.40
N ARG A 209 7.47 -17.78 8.09
CA ARG A 209 7.18 -18.33 6.76
C ARG A 209 5.75 -17.97 6.37
N PRO A 210 5.42 -17.84 5.10
CA PRO A 210 4.04 -17.66 4.69
C PRO A 210 3.16 -18.79 5.22
N LEU A 211 2.11 -18.45 5.93
CA LEU A 211 1.13 -19.41 6.44
C LEU A 211 0.07 -19.71 5.38
N PHE A 212 -0.18 -18.75 4.50
CA PHE A 212 -1.14 -18.88 3.42
C PHE A 212 -0.85 -17.86 2.31
N PHE A 213 -1.03 -18.29 1.06
CA PHE A 213 -1.20 -17.41 -0.10
C PHE A 213 -2.25 -18.01 -1.03
N GLY A 214 -3.24 -17.22 -1.40
CA GLY A 214 -4.32 -17.67 -2.28
C GLY A 214 -5.50 -16.71 -2.30
N SER A 215 -6.63 -17.16 -2.89
CA SER A 215 -7.85 -16.37 -2.94
C SER A 215 -8.39 -16.09 -1.53
N THR A 216 -9.10 -14.96 -1.40
CA THR A 216 -9.77 -14.60 -0.14
C THR A 216 -10.82 -15.64 0.26
N GLU A 217 -11.48 -16.29 -0.71
CA GLU A 217 -12.45 -17.35 -0.46
C GLU A 217 -11.77 -18.58 0.16
N ASP A 218 -10.63 -19.02 -0.40
CA ASP A 218 -9.86 -20.16 0.12
C ASP A 218 -9.26 -19.83 1.50
N TYR A 219 -8.82 -18.59 1.71
CA TYR A 219 -8.33 -18.14 3.00
C TYR A 219 -9.39 -18.28 4.09
N ARG A 220 -10.62 -17.86 3.85
CA ARG A 220 -11.75 -18.00 4.81
C ARG A 220 -12.07 -19.46 5.14
N LYS A 221 -11.81 -20.39 4.22
CA LYS A 221 -12.04 -21.83 4.40
C LYS A 221 -10.86 -22.52 5.09
N SER A 222 -9.66 -21.95 5.03
CA SER A 222 -8.44 -22.51 5.60
C SER A 222 -8.47 -22.51 7.14
N ASP A 223 -7.71 -23.42 7.76
CA ASP A 223 -7.59 -23.46 9.22
C ASP A 223 -6.93 -22.19 9.78
N VAL A 224 -5.92 -21.67 9.04
CA VAL A 224 -5.26 -20.41 9.37
C VAL A 224 -6.27 -19.26 9.38
N GLY A 225 -7.03 -19.09 8.30
CA GLY A 225 -8.03 -18.04 8.19
C GLY A 225 -9.10 -18.13 9.28
N LYS A 226 -9.63 -19.35 9.53
CA LYS A 226 -10.63 -19.58 10.61
C LYS A 226 -10.09 -19.22 11.98
N ALA A 227 -8.85 -19.63 12.31
CA ALA A 227 -8.24 -19.35 13.60
C ALA A 227 -8.09 -17.83 13.82
N PHE A 228 -7.57 -17.09 12.84
CA PHE A 228 -7.37 -15.64 12.96
C PHE A 228 -8.68 -14.85 12.96
N LEU A 229 -9.67 -15.24 12.16
CA LEU A 229 -10.99 -14.60 12.17
C LEU A 229 -11.75 -14.81 13.49
N ARG A 230 -11.54 -15.92 14.21
CA ARG A 230 -12.08 -16.14 15.55
C ARG A 230 -11.39 -15.27 16.61
N MET A 231 -10.06 -15.16 16.56
CA MET A 231 -9.29 -14.33 17.48
C MET A 231 -9.72 -12.86 17.44
N GLU A 232 -9.93 -12.29 16.24
CA GLU A 232 -10.41 -10.92 16.08
C GLU A 232 -11.85 -10.71 16.60
N LYS A 233 -12.71 -11.73 16.55
CA LYS A 233 -14.06 -11.68 17.13
C LYS A 233 -14.08 -11.72 18.65
N GLY A 234 -12.93 -11.86 19.30
CA GLY A 234 -12.85 -12.00 20.75
C GLY A 234 -13.30 -13.38 21.29
N GLU A 235 -13.54 -14.34 20.40
CA GLU A 235 -13.82 -15.74 20.77
C GLU A 235 -12.48 -16.41 21.09
N ARG A 236 -12.01 -16.26 22.33
CA ARG A 236 -10.87 -17.05 22.82
C ARG A 236 -11.29 -18.51 22.92
N ALA A 237 -10.49 -19.42 22.35
CA ALA A 237 -10.61 -20.85 22.50
C ALA A 237 -10.32 -21.29 23.95
#